data_057888fb9fa268fc20c447bba8a40b03
#
_entry.id   057888fb9fa268fc20c447bba8a40b03
#
_cell.length_a   1.000
_cell.length_b   1.000
_cell.length_c   1.000
_cell.angle_alpha   90.00
_cell.angle_beta   90.00
_cell.angle_gamma   90.00
#
_symmetry.space_group_name_H-M   'P 1'
#
loop_
_entity.id
_entity.type
_entity.pdbx_description
1 polymer ?
#
loop_
_entity_poly.entity_id
_entity_poly.type
_entity_poly.pdbx_seq_one_letter_code
_entity_poly.pdbx_strand_id
1 'polypeptide(L)'
;MTRVVVLGDLMADVVTAYDGAIAVGSDTPARITLRPGGSAANVAAWLVRAGAEVTLIGRVGSDAAADVALGGLDGIDLRIARDRDRSTGTCVVLVAPGGERTMLPDPGANDALSPDDLPDDAFAGGILHISGYALLRHGPRAAALGAIDRARDAGMKISVDPASAAPLANDPIFLDRITPIDLLLPNEDEAAVLGRQLKVPEIVITRGPRGATWTNGFERVEQRAVPVEAVDTTGAGDAFAAGFLSAWPGPPERALAAGAKLAAEAVQVPGGRPHYD
;
A
#
# COMPACT_ATOMS: atom_id res chain seq x y z
N MET A 1 -15.96 -6.41 14.16
CA MET A 1 -14.64 -5.97 13.65
C MET A 1 -14.62 -6.22 12.16
N THR A 2 -14.07 -5.31 11.38
CA THR A 2 -13.87 -5.52 9.95
C THR A 2 -12.69 -6.48 9.77
N ARG A 3 -12.86 -7.56 8.98
CA ARG A 3 -11.78 -8.47 8.62
C ARG A 3 -11.22 -8.08 7.27
N VAL A 4 -9.90 -7.92 7.19
CA VAL A 4 -9.22 -7.52 5.95
C VAL A 4 -8.04 -8.43 5.69
N VAL A 5 -8.02 -9.04 4.52
CA VAL A 5 -6.86 -9.74 3.97
C VAL A 5 -6.12 -8.75 3.09
N VAL A 6 -4.86 -8.51 3.36
CA VAL A 6 -4.00 -7.62 2.58
C VAL A 6 -2.98 -8.47 1.83
N LEU A 7 -2.82 -8.26 0.53
CA LEU A 7 -1.85 -8.96 -0.30
C LEU A 7 -0.93 -7.95 -1.00
N GLY A 8 0.38 -8.15 -0.87
CA GLY A 8 1.35 -7.35 -1.62
C GLY A 8 2.73 -7.32 -1.01
N ASP A 9 3.38 -6.19 -1.17
CA ASP A 9 4.80 -5.98 -0.93
C ASP A 9 5.16 -5.70 0.52
N LEU A 10 6.31 -6.26 0.91
CA LEU A 10 7.03 -5.96 2.15
C LEU A 10 8.45 -5.50 1.77
N MET A 11 8.89 -4.36 2.28
CA MET A 11 10.16 -3.75 1.93
C MET A 11 10.97 -3.37 3.18
N ALA A 12 12.29 -3.40 3.04
CA ALA A 12 13.20 -2.74 3.95
C ALA A 12 13.68 -1.43 3.30
N ASP A 13 13.27 -0.29 3.86
CA ASP A 13 13.62 1.02 3.31
C ASP A 13 14.94 1.51 3.91
N VAL A 14 15.90 1.85 3.04
CA VAL A 14 17.18 2.48 3.37
C VAL A 14 17.02 3.98 3.15
N VAL A 15 16.56 4.69 4.19
CA VAL A 15 16.33 6.13 4.12
C VAL A 15 17.64 6.88 4.29
N THR A 16 18.06 7.59 3.25
CA THR A 16 19.34 8.28 3.16
C THR A 16 19.11 9.78 3.00
N ALA A 17 19.26 10.52 4.11
CA ALA A 17 19.19 11.98 4.11
C ALA A 17 20.61 12.56 3.97
N TYR A 18 20.78 13.50 3.04
CA TYR A 18 22.05 14.15 2.74
C TYR A 18 21.88 15.65 2.56
N ASP A 19 22.95 16.41 2.73
CA ASP A 19 22.98 17.84 2.54
C ASP A 19 23.72 18.22 1.24
N GLY A 20 23.19 19.19 0.51
CA GLY A 20 23.79 19.68 -0.74
C GLY A 20 23.61 18.73 -1.94
N ALA A 21 24.57 18.71 -2.83
CA ALA A 21 24.57 17.86 -4.01
C ALA A 21 25.32 16.55 -3.77
N ILE A 22 24.87 15.45 -4.39
CA ILE A 22 25.60 14.19 -4.37
C ILE A 22 26.92 14.35 -5.13
N ALA A 23 28.03 14.06 -4.48
CA ALA A 23 29.39 14.13 -5.07
C ALA A 23 29.63 12.91 -5.96
N VAL A 24 29.45 13.08 -7.28
CA VAL A 24 29.65 12.01 -8.25
C VAL A 24 31.11 11.56 -8.26
N GLY A 25 31.33 10.26 -8.05
CA GLY A 25 32.68 9.67 -8.02
C GLY A 25 33.45 9.94 -6.73
N SER A 26 32.80 10.44 -5.67
CA SER A 26 33.38 10.72 -4.34
C SER A 26 32.37 10.46 -3.24
N ASP A 27 32.76 10.71 -1.97
CA ASP A 27 31.91 10.49 -0.80
C ASP A 27 30.99 11.67 -0.54
N THR A 28 29.72 11.37 -0.28
CA THR A 28 28.73 12.34 0.22
C THR A 28 28.32 11.94 1.63
N PRO A 29 28.62 12.73 2.66
CA PRO A 29 28.14 12.44 4.00
C PRO A 29 26.62 12.39 4.05
N ALA A 30 26.08 11.36 4.71
CA ALA A 30 24.64 11.16 4.79
C ALA A 30 24.25 10.56 6.14
N ARG A 31 23.00 10.77 6.55
CA ARG A 31 22.38 10.03 7.65
C ARG A 31 21.55 8.90 7.05
N ILE A 32 21.88 7.67 7.43
CA ILE A 32 21.19 6.47 6.92
C ILE A 32 20.43 5.81 8.06
N THR A 33 19.17 5.51 7.82
CA THR A 33 18.31 4.75 8.74
C THR A 33 17.59 3.64 7.98
N LEU A 34 17.47 2.46 8.61
CA LEU A 34 16.67 1.36 8.11
C LEU A 34 15.24 1.49 8.68
N ARG A 35 14.25 1.37 7.83
CA ARG A 35 12.83 1.45 8.21
C ARG A 35 12.02 0.34 7.56
N PRO A 36 10.98 -0.16 8.24
CA PRO A 36 10.02 -1.03 7.59
C PRO A 36 9.21 -0.25 6.56
N GLY A 37 8.94 -0.87 5.42
CA GLY A 37 8.19 -0.31 4.29
C GLY A 37 7.39 -1.37 3.54
N GLY A 38 6.96 -1.02 2.33
CA GLY A 38 6.05 -1.79 1.50
C GLY A 38 4.61 -1.36 1.70
N SER A 39 3.93 -0.98 0.60
CA SER A 39 2.57 -0.43 0.65
C SER A 39 1.59 -1.39 1.33
N ALA A 40 1.58 -2.67 0.94
CA ALA A 40 0.69 -3.66 1.55
C ALA A 40 0.94 -3.82 3.06
N ALA A 41 2.21 -3.87 3.48
CA ALA A 41 2.55 -4.01 4.88
C ALA A 41 2.22 -2.74 5.69
N ASN A 42 2.35 -1.56 5.10
CA ASN A 42 1.93 -0.31 5.71
C ASN A 42 0.41 -0.26 5.91
N VAL A 43 -0.39 -0.61 4.86
CA VAL A 43 -1.85 -0.71 4.97
C VAL A 43 -2.25 -1.68 6.08
N ALA A 44 -1.60 -2.85 6.16
CA ALA A 44 -1.88 -3.85 7.19
C ALA A 44 -1.64 -3.30 8.61
N ALA A 45 -0.51 -2.61 8.83
CA ALA A 45 -0.19 -1.99 10.13
C ALA A 45 -1.22 -0.92 10.52
N TRP A 46 -1.60 -0.04 9.58
CA TRP A 46 -2.60 1.00 9.83
C TRP A 46 -4.01 0.43 10.03
N LEU A 47 -4.36 -0.69 9.40
CA LEU A 47 -5.64 -1.40 9.65
C LEU A 47 -5.74 -1.92 11.09
N VAL A 48 -4.66 -2.50 11.64
CA VAL A 48 -4.62 -2.89 13.05
C VAL A 48 -4.80 -1.67 13.96
N ARG A 49 -4.11 -0.56 13.65
CA ARG A 49 -4.30 0.72 14.36
C ARG A 49 -5.75 1.22 14.31
N ALA A 50 -6.47 0.92 13.22
CA ALA A 50 -7.91 1.21 13.06
C ALA A 50 -8.84 0.21 13.77
N GLY A 51 -8.32 -0.84 14.38
CA GLY A 51 -9.08 -1.87 15.09
C GLY A 51 -9.66 -2.96 14.18
N ALA A 52 -9.09 -3.19 12.99
CA ALA A 52 -9.45 -4.29 12.12
C ALA A 52 -8.73 -5.60 12.50
N GLU A 53 -9.32 -6.74 12.14
CA GLU A 53 -8.66 -8.04 12.11
C GLU A 53 -7.94 -8.20 10.77
N VAL A 54 -6.63 -8.41 10.79
CA VAL A 54 -5.80 -8.33 9.58
C VAL A 54 -5.02 -9.61 9.35
N THR A 55 -5.09 -10.14 8.13
CA THR A 55 -4.17 -11.14 7.60
C THR A 55 -3.32 -10.49 6.51
N LEU A 56 -2.00 -10.61 6.57
CA LEU A 56 -1.08 -10.10 5.54
C LEU A 56 -0.44 -11.27 4.79
N ILE A 57 -0.64 -11.29 3.47
CA ILE A 57 -0.04 -12.26 2.56
C ILE A 57 1.06 -11.58 1.75
N GLY A 58 2.26 -12.16 1.76
CA GLY A 58 3.39 -11.63 1.03
C GLY A 58 4.59 -12.57 1.04
N ARG A 59 5.74 -12.08 0.55
CA ARG A 59 6.96 -12.89 0.46
C ARG A 59 8.18 -12.04 0.77
N VAL A 60 9.09 -12.56 1.59
CA VAL A 60 10.37 -11.92 1.94
C VAL A 60 11.50 -12.92 1.76
N GLY A 61 12.73 -12.44 1.69
CA GLY A 61 13.92 -13.28 1.70
C GLY A 61 14.17 -13.95 3.06
N SER A 62 15.21 -14.78 3.10
CA SER A 62 15.71 -15.41 4.32
C SER A 62 16.97 -14.68 4.81
N ASP A 63 16.89 -13.37 4.96
CA ASP A 63 17.99 -12.44 5.26
C ASP A 63 17.63 -11.44 6.36
N ALA A 64 18.60 -10.67 6.84
CA ALA A 64 18.41 -9.67 7.89
C ALA A 64 17.46 -8.51 7.46
N ALA A 65 17.32 -8.23 6.16
CA ALA A 65 16.39 -7.22 5.69
C ALA A 65 14.93 -7.65 5.90
N ALA A 66 14.67 -8.96 5.98
CA ALA A 66 13.34 -9.46 6.32
C ALA A 66 12.91 -9.05 7.74
N ASP A 67 13.82 -9.02 8.70
CA ASP A 67 13.50 -8.60 10.08
C ASP A 67 13.12 -7.11 10.10
N VAL A 68 13.78 -6.29 9.28
CA VAL A 68 13.41 -4.88 9.10
C VAL A 68 12.04 -4.77 8.44
N ALA A 69 11.81 -5.46 7.33
CA ALA A 69 10.56 -5.41 6.58
C ALA A 69 9.35 -5.88 7.39
N LEU A 70 9.53 -6.81 8.32
CA LEU A 70 8.49 -7.35 9.21
C LEU A 70 8.31 -6.54 10.51
N GLY A 71 9.16 -5.55 10.78
CA GLY A 71 9.06 -4.71 11.98
C GLY A 71 7.74 -3.94 12.04
N GLY A 72 7.14 -3.83 13.24
CA GLY A 72 5.89 -3.08 13.46
C GLY A 72 4.63 -3.69 12.84
N LEU A 73 4.61 -5.03 12.69
CA LEU A 73 3.45 -5.79 12.22
C LEU A 73 2.79 -6.61 13.35
N ASP A 74 2.88 -6.10 14.57
CA ASP A 74 2.28 -6.73 15.73
C ASP A 74 0.74 -6.80 15.59
N GLY A 75 0.15 -7.91 16.03
CA GLY A 75 -1.30 -8.12 15.98
C GLY A 75 -1.85 -8.48 14.58
N ILE A 76 -0.98 -8.75 13.60
CA ILE A 76 -1.35 -9.19 12.26
C ILE A 76 -1.12 -10.70 12.12
N ASP A 77 -2.08 -11.41 11.54
CA ASP A 77 -1.88 -12.79 11.07
C ASP A 77 -0.96 -12.79 9.84
N LEU A 78 0.31 -13.09 10.05
CA LEU A 78 1.35 -13.04 9.02
C LEU A 78 1.41 -14.35 8.24
N ARG A 79 1.02 -14.34 6.99
CA ARG A 79 1.10 -15.44 6.03
C ARG A 79 2.22 -15.14 5.02
N ILE A 80 3.45 -15.13 5.51
CA ILE A 80 4.63 -14.66 4.77
C ILE A 80 5.48 -15.83 4.32
N ALA A 81 5.56 -16.01 3.00
CA ALA A 81 6.47 -16.99 2.40
C ALA A 81 7.94 -16.51 2.53
N ARG A 82 8.87 -17.47 2.67
CA ARG A 82 10.30 -17.20 2.77
C ARG A 82 11.01 -17.70 1.53
N ASP A 83 11.67 -16.76 0.84
CA ASP A 83 12.53 -17.07 -0.31
C ASP A 83 13.95 -17.40 0.17
N ARG A 84 14.57 -18.44 -0.39
CA ARG A 84 15.95 -18.83 -0.06
C ARG A 84 16.96 -18.30 -1.07
N ASP A 85 16.51 -17.93 -2.25
CA ASP A 85 17.35 -17.58 -3.39
C ASP A 85 17.32 -16.08 -3.68
N ARG A 86 16.28 -15.36 -3.21
CA ARG A 86 16.11 -13.92 -3.40
C ARG A 86 16.20 -13.19 -2.08
N SER A 87 16.85 -12.03 -2.10
CA SER A 87 16.85 -11.09 -0.96
C SER A 87 15.45 -10.51 -0.72
N THR A 88 15.20 -10.05 0.48
CA THR A 88 14.02 -9.24 0.82
C THR A 88 13.99 -7.97 -0.03
N GLY A 89 12.79 -7.55 -0.43
CA GLY A 89 12.60 -6.30 -1.14
C GLY A 89 13.20 -5.12 -0.37
N THR A 90 13.94 -4.28 -1.07
CA THR A 90 14.65 -3.13 -0.47
C THR A 90 14.41 -1.89 -1.30
N CYS A 91 14.19 -0.74 -0.65
CA CYS A 91 14.09 0.54 -1.32
C CYS A 91 15.12 1.52 -0.77
N VAL A 92 15.99 2.05 -1.63
CA VAL A 92 16.83 3.20 -1.25
C VAL A 92 16.01 4.47 -1.46
N VAL A 93 15.77 5.20 -0.35
CA VAL A 93 15.01 6.46 -0.37
C VAL A 93 16.00 7.61 -0.15
N LEU A 94 16.30 8.33 -1.21
CA LEU A 94 17.13 9.52 -1.15
C LEU A 94 16.27 10.72 -0.74
N VAL A 95 16.65 11.38 0.36
CA VAL A 95 15.95 12.56 0.89
C VAL A 95 16.85 13.77 0.71
N ALA A 96 16.49 14.63 -0.23
CA ALA A 96 17.20 15.87 -0.51
C ALA A 96 16.97 16.95 0.58
N PRO A 97 17.79 18.01 0.66
CA PRO A 97 17.67 19.08 1.66
C PRO A 97 16.29 19.75 1.71
N GLY A 98 15.56 19.77 0.60
CA GLY A 98 14.17 20.28 0.50
C GLY A 98 13.09 19.31 0.96
N GLY A 99 13.46 18.11 1.41
CA GLY A 99 12.51 17.04 1.76
C GLY A 99 11.98 16.26 0.55
N GLU A 100 12.43 16.59 -0.66
CA GLU A 100 12.09 15.84 -1.88
C GLU A 100 12.70 14.43 -1.82
N ARG A 101 11.93 13.44 -2.30
CA ARG A 101 12.32 12.03 -2.23
C ARG A 101 12.46 11.41 -3.60
N THR A 102 13.55 10.67 -3.77
CA THR A 102 13.76 9.77 -4.91
C THR A 102 13.83 8.35 -4.41
N MET A 103 12.99 7.48 -4.95
CA MET A 103 12.91 6.08 -4.56
C MET A 103 13.56 5.19 -5.61
N LEU A 104 14.42 4.28 -5.17
CA LEU A 104 15.10 3.27 -5.98
C LEU A 104 14.73 1.89 -5.45
N PRO A 105 13.57 1.33 -5.85
CA PRO A 105 13.10 0.05 -5.33
C PRO A 105 13.75 -1.14 -6.06
N ASP A 106 14.22 -2.11 -5.27
CA ASP A 106 14.47 -3.48 -5.70
C ASP A 106 13.41 -4.38 -5.05
N PRO A 107 12.52 -5.01 -5.82
CA PRO A 107 11.44 -5.82 -5.27
C PRO A 107 11.91 -7.09 -4.57
N GLY A 108 13.08 -7.63 -4.91
CA GLY A 108 13.62 -8.85 -4.33
C GLY A 108 12.63 -10.01 -4.35
N ALA A 109 12.40 -10.61 -3.19
CA ALA A 109 11.50 -11.75 -3.00
C ALA A 109 10.03 -11.44 -3.30
N ASN A 110 9.59 -10.17 -3.25
CA ASN A 110 8.22 -9.81 -3.63
C ASN A 110 7.89 -10.24 -5.07
N ASP A 111 8.88 -10.24 -5.98
CA ASP A 111 8.69 -10.69 -7.37
C ASP A 111 8.55 -12.21 -7.51
N ALA A 112 8.77 -12.96 -6.44
CA ALA A 112 8.59 -14.41 -6.42
C ALA A 112 7.31 -14.87 -5.71
N LEU A 113 6.46 -13.95 -5.25
CA LEU A 113 5.15 -14.29 -4.70
C LEU A 113 4.35 -15.06 -5.76
N SER A 114 3.86 -16.24 -5.40
CA SER A 114 3.22 -17.18 -6.32
C SER A 114 1.84 -17.63 -5.81
N PRO A 115 1.00 -18.22 -6.66
CA PRO A 115 -0.28 -18.80 -6.24
C PRO A 115 -0.16 -19.86 -5.14
N ASP A 116 0.99 -20.54 -5.04
CA ASP A 116 1.26 -21.55 -4.00
C ASP A 116 1.48 -20.92 -2.61
N ASP A 117 1.78 -19.63 -2.56
CA ASP A 117 1.91 -18.89 -1.30
C ASP A 117 0.57 -18.41 -0.73
N LEU A 118 -0.54 -18.62 -1.44
CA LEU A 118 -1.87 -18.20 -1.01
C LEU A 118 -2.48 -19.24 -0.06
N PRO A 119 -2.67 -18.93 1.23
CA PRO A 119 -3.29 -19.86 2.17
C PRO A 119 -4.79 -20.01 1.92
N ASP A 120 -5.31 -21.23 1.87
CA ASP A 120 -6.71 -21.49 1.56
C ASP A 120 -7.66 -20.92 2.62
N ASP A 121 -7.24 -20.90 3.89
CA ASP A 121 -8.03 -20.45 5.03
C ASP A 121 -8.11 -18.92 5.18
N ALA A 122 -7.32 -18.15 4.40
CA ALA A 122 -7.35 -16.69 4.45
C ALA A 122 -8.63 -16.11 3.79
N PHE A 123 -9.16 -16.79 2.78
CA PHE A 123 -10.28 -16.28 1.97
C PHE A 123 -11.64 -16.71 2.52
N ALA A 124 -12.03 -16.18 3.68
CA ALA A 124 -13.26 -16.58 4.37
C ALA A 124 -14.09 -15.36 4.81
N GLY A 125 -14.52 -14.55 3.84
CA GLY A 125 -15.34 -13.34 4.07
C GLY A 125 -14.53 -12.10 4.46
N GLY A 126 -15.19 -10.96 4.50
CA GLY A 126 -14.55 -9.65 4.73
C GLY A 126 -14.09 -8.97 3.44
N ILE A 127 -12.92 -8.33 3.49
CA ILE A 127 -12.35 -7.55 2.40
C ILE A 127 -11.02 -8.17 1.99
N LEU A 128 -10.76 -8.31 0.68
CA LEU A 128 -9.43 -8.46 0.12
C LEU A 128 -8.94 -7.11 -0.37
N HIS A 129 -7.82 -6.63 0.15
CA HIS A 129 -7.12 -5.45 -0.34
C HIS A 129 -5.80 -5.84 -1.00
N ILE A 130 -5.55 -5.35 -2.22
CA ILE A 130 -4.36 -5.66 -2.99
C ILE A 130 -3.58 -4.38 -3.28
N SER A 131 -2.28 -4.37 -2.94
CA SER A 131 -1.34 -3.39 -3.44
C SER A 131 -1.09 -3.62 -4.93
N GLY A 132 -1.29 -2.60 -5.75
CA GLY A 132 -1.13 -2.64 -7.20
C GLY A 132 0.26 -3.05 -7.65
N TYR A 133 1.28 -2.91 -6.82
CA TYR A 133 2.61 -3.43 -7.12
C TYR A 133 2.61 -4.94 -7.38
N ALA A 134 1.77 -5.70 -6.70
CA ALA A 134 1.60 -7.13 -6.96
C ALA A 134 0.91 -7.42 -8.30
N LEU A 135 0.12 -6.48 -8.83
CA LEU A 135 -0.58 -6.61 -10.12
C LEU A 135 0.23 -6.07 -11.29
N LEU A 136 0.99 -4.99 -11.08
CA LEU A 136 1.79 -4.33 -12.11
C LEU A 136 3.05 -5.13 -12.46
N ARG A 137 3.62 -5.86 -11.51
CA ARG A 137 4.81 -6.69 -11.71
C ARG A 137 4.45 -8.05 -12.29
N HIS A 138 5.29 -8.56 -13.18
CA HIS A 138 5.03 -9.83 -13.87
C HIS A 138 5.05 -11.02 -12.89
N GLY A 139 6.01 -11.04 -11.96
CA GLY A 139 6.21 -12.17 -11.03
C GLY A 139 4.99 -12.42 -10.13
N PRO A 140 4.59 -11.48 -9.27
CA PRO A 140 3.51 -11.68 -8.28
C PRO A 140 2.11 -11.60 -8.89
N ARG A 141 1.97 -11.19 -10.15
CA ARG A 141 0.67 -10.98 -10.81
C ARG A 141 -0.25 -12.19 -10.76
N ALA A 142 0.31 -13.38 -10.98
CA ALA A 142 -0.47 -14.61 -10.95
C ALA A 142 -1.04 -14.88 -9.55
N ALA A 143 -0.28 -14.62 -8.49
CA ALA A 143 -0.76 -14.72 -7.11
C ALA A 143 -1.86 -13.70 -6.83
N ALA A 144 -1.65 -12.44 -7.23
CA ALA A 144 -2.64 -11.39 -7.01
C ALA A 144 -3.96 -11.66 -7.74
N LEU A 145 -3.93 -12.14 -8.99
CA LEU A 145 -5.13 -12.54 -9.73
C LEU A 145 -5.79 -13.77 -9.12
N GLY A 146 -5.01 -14.76 -8.70
CA GLY A 146 -5.52 -15.94 -7.99
C GLY A 146 -6.19 -15.59 -6.65
N ALA A 147 -5.66 -14.58 -5.95
CA ALA A 147 -6.30 -14.06 -4.73
C ALA A 147 -7.64 -13.35 -5.04
N ILE A 148 -7.72 -12.59 -6.13
CA ILE A 148 -8.98 -11.98 -6.61
C ILE A 148 -10.03 -13.06 -6.89
N ASP A 149 -9.64 -14.13 -7.60
CA ASP A 149 -10.56 -15.22 -7.93
C ASP A 149 -11.05 -15.93 -6.67
N ARG A 150 -10.14 -16.30 -5.74
CA ARG A 150 -10.52 -16.92 -4.46
C ARG A 150 -11.42 -16.01 -3.61
N ALA A 151 -11.13 -14.72 -3.54
CA ALA A 151 -11.95 -13.75 -2.81
C ALA A 151 -13.36 -13.62 -3.42
N ARG A 152 -13.44 -13.60 -4.75
CA ARG A 152 -14.72 -13.56 -5.47
C ARG A 152 -15.56 -14.80 -5.21
N ASP A 153 -14.95 -16.00 -5.28
CA ASP A 153 -15.62 -17.26 -5.01
C ASP A 153 -16.11 -17.35 -3.56
N ALA A 154 -15.39 -16.73 -2.63
CA ALA A 154 -15.77 -16.62 -1.22
C ALA A 154 -16.74 -15.47 -0.91
N GLY A 155 -17.18 -14.69 -1.91
CA GLY A 155 -18.07 -13.54 -1.72
C GLY A 155 -17.47 -12.38 -0.92
N MET A 156 -16.16 -12.27 -0.90
CA MET A 156 -15.46 -11.14 -0.27
C MET A 156 -15.61 -9.87 -1.10
N LYS A 157 -15.51 -8.72 -0.45
CA LYS A 157 -15.32 -7.44 -1.12
C LYS A 157 -13.86 -7.29 -1.57
N ILE A 158 -13.65 -6.75 -2.78
CA ILE A 158 -12.32 -6.62 -3.39
C ILE A 158 -11.98 -5.14 -3.58
N SER A 159 -10.87 -4.73 -2.99
CA SER A 159 -10.31 -3.39 -3.06
C SER A 159 -8.91 -3.43 -3.66
N VAL A 160 -8.59 -2.49 -4.54
CA VAL A 160 -7.27 -2.35 -5.17
C VAL A 160 -6.78 -0.92 -5.05
N ASP A 161 -5.53 -0.75 -4.61
CA ASP A 161 -4.75 0.48 -4.77
C ASP A 161 -3.87 0.33 -6.03
N PRO A 162 -3.91 1.24 -7.01
CA PRO A 162 -3.12 1.11 -8.24
C PRO A 162 -1.60 1.29 -8.05
N ALA A 163 -1.17 1.72 -6.89
CA ALA A 163 0.20 1.84 -6.37
C ALA A 163 1.04 3.00 -6.92
N SER A 164 1.20 3.17 -8.23
CA SER A 164 2.06 4.23 -8.78
C SER A 164 1.74 4.54 -10.24
N ALA A 165 1.64 5.82 -10.56
CA ALA A 165 1.28 6.30 -11.90
C ALA A 165 2.29 5.89 -12.99
N ALA A 166 3.59 5.91 -12.69
CA ALA A 166 4.62 5.63 -13.70
C ALA A 166 4.60 4.16 -14.20
N PRO A 167 4.62 3.12 -13.34
CA PRO A 167 4.44 1.75 -13.83
C PRO A 167 3.03 1.50 -14.37
N LEU A 168 1.99 2.13 -13.84
CA LEU A 168 0.61 2.01 -14.31
C LEU A 168 0.46 2.52 -15.75
N ALA A 169 1.14 3.60 -16.12
CA ALA A 169 1.14 4.14 -17.48
C ALA A 169 1.67 3.16 -18.54
N ASN A 170 2.47 2.17 -18.12
CA ASN A 170 2.99 1.12 -18.99
C ASN A 170 2.08 -0.12 -19.07
N ASP A 171 0.92 -0.11 -18.40
CA ASP A 171 -0.02 -1.24 -18.36
C ASP A 171 -1.44 -0.81 -18.74
N PRO A 172 -1.71 -0.55 -20.02
CA PRO A 172 -3.00 -0.02 -20.48
C PRO A 172 -4.18 -0.97 -20.26
N ILE A 173 -3.94 -2.25 -19.97
CA ILE A 173 -4.99 -3.25 -19.70
C ILE A 173 -5.11 -3.58 -18.20
N PHE A 174 -4.53 -2.74 -17.32
CA PHE A 174 -4.55 -2.97 -15.87
C PHE A 174 -5.96 -3.19 -15.33
N LEU A 175 -6.89 -2.27 -15.62
CA LEU A 175 -8.28 -2.37 -15.16
C LEU A 175 -9.02 -3.57 -15.76
N ASP A 176 -8.85 -3.83 -17.05
CA ASP A 176 -9.51 -4.97 -17.71
C ASP A 176 -9.09 -6.30 -17.09
N ARG A 177 -7.85 -6.37 -16.61
CA ARG A 177 -7.30 -7.58 -15.97
C ARG A 177 -7.88 -7.85 -14.58
N ILE A 178 -8.15 -6.81 -13.80
CA ILE A 178 -8.60 -6.96 -12.41
C ILE A 178 -10.12 -6.91 -12.23
N THR A 179 -10.86 -6.41 -13.21
CA THR A 179 -12.32 -6.32 -13.11
C THR A 179 -12.99 -7.70 -13.26
N PRO A 180 -14.08 -7.95 -12.51
CA PRO A 180 -14.74 -7.01 -11.59
C PRO A 180 -14.07 -6.95 -10.20
N ILE A 181 -13.92 -5.72 -9.67
CA ILE A 181 -13.58 -5.42 -8.28
C ILE A 181 -14.63 -4.46 -7.71
N ASP A 182 -14.71 -4.29 -6.39
CA ASP A 182 -15.72 -3.42 -5.76
C ASP A 182 -15.22 -1.99 -5.55
N LEU A 183 -13.94 -1.80 -5.23
CA LEU A 183 -13.37 -0.51 -4.86
C LEU A 183 -11.99 -0.31 -5.49
N LEU A 184 -11.75 0.90 -6.01
CA LEU A 184 -10.46 1.36 -6.49
C LEU A 184 -10.04 2.62 -5.72
N LEU A 185 -8.78 2.68 -5.27
CA LEU A 185 -8.24 3.74 -4.42
C LEU A 185 -7.05 4.48 -5.07
N PRO A 186 -7.21 5.14 -6.23
CA PRO A 186 -6.12 5.87 -6.86
C PRO A 186 -5.87 7.22 -6.19
N ASN A 187 -4.64 7.73 -6.33
CA ASN A 187 -4.38 9.16 -6.22
C ASN A 187 -4.73 9.90 -7.53
N GLU A 188 -4.57 11.22 -7.57
CA GLU A 188 -4.91 12.02 -8.76
C GLU A 188 -4.09 11.66 -9.99
N ASP A 189 -2.79 11.38 -9.83
CA ASP A 189 -1.90 11.06 -10.94
C ASP A 189 -2.24 9.68 -11.52
N GLU A 190 -2.52 8.71 -10.66
CA GLU A 190 -3.00 7.38 -11.05
C GLU A 190 -4.37 7.44 -11.72
N ALA A 191 -5.29 8.22 -11.17
CA ALA A 191 -6.60 8.43 -11.77
C ALA A 191 -6.51 9.08 -13.16
N ALA A 192 -5.55 10.00 -13.36
CA ALA A 192 -5.29 10.60 -14.66
C ALA A 192 -4.77 9.59 -15.69
N VAL A 193 -3.89 8.66 -15.26
CA VAL A 193 -3.38 7.57 -16.11
C VAL A 193 -4.49 6.58 -16.46
N LEU A 194 -5.31 6.17 -15.49
CA LEU A 194 -6.42 5.24 -15.70
C LEU A 194 -7.54 5.81 -16.58
N GLY A 195 -7.63 7.14 -16.67
CA GLY A 195 -8.59 7.85 -17.51
C GLY A 195 -9.99 7.93 -16.92
N ARG A 196 -10.97 8.36 -17.76
CA ARG A 196 -12.31 8.73 -17.28
C ARG A 196 -13.34 7.58 -17.24
N GLN A 197 -13.04 6.45 -17.81
CA GLN A 197 -13.99 5.32 -17.92
C GLN A 197 -13.63 4.22 -16.92
N LEU A 198 -13.58 4.57 -15.64
CA LEU A 198 -13.36 3.60 -14.57
C LEU A 198 -14.65 2.81 -14.35
N LYS A 199 -14.71 1.57 -14.86
CA LYS A 199 -15.84 0.64 -14.68
C LYS A 199 -15.72 -0.11 -13.35
N VAL A 200 -15.59 0.63 -12.25
CA VAL A 200 -15.52 0.10 -10.90
C VAL A 200 -16.69 0.67 -10.10
N PRO A 201 -17.42 -0.13 -9.32
CA PRO A 201 -18.58 0.33 -8.56
C PRO A 201 -18.32 1.52 -7.66
N GLU A 202 -17.17 1.51 -6.94
CA GLU A 202 -16.78 2.60 -6.06
C GLU A 202 -15.34 3.01 -6.32
N ILE A 203 -15.09 4.32 -6.31
CA ILE A 203 -13.77 4.90 -6.52
C ILE A 203 -13.50 5.96 -5.47
N VAL A 204 -12.32 5.93 -4.86
CA VAL A 204 -11.87 6.96 -3.94
C VAL A 204 -10.58 7.58 -4.48
N ILE A 205 -10.63 8.84 -4.87
CA ILE A 205 -9.47 9.55 -5.37
C ILE A 205 -8.87 10.40 -4.24
N THR A 206 -7.63 10.09 -3.83
CA THR A 206 -6.89 10.89 -2.85
C THR A 206 -6.16 12.05 -3.53
N ARG A 207 -6.09 13.22 -2.85
CA ARG A 207 -5.55 14.47 -3.38
C ARG A 207 -4.58 15.16 -2.40
N GLY A 208 -3.88 14.36 -1.60
CA GLY A 208 -2.96 14.87 -0.59
C GLY A 208 -3.62 15.89 0.34
N PRO A 209 -3.04 17.10 0.52
CA PRO A 209 -3.58 18.11 1.43
C PRO A 209 -4.96 18.67 1.03
N ARG A 210 -5.44 18.35 -0.18
CA ARG A 210 -6.80 18.72 -0.62
C ARG A 210 -7.86 17.70 -0.21
N GLY A 211 -7.47 16.57 0.42
CA GLY A 211 -8.38 15.54 0.91
C GLY A 211 -8.67 14.44 -0.09
N ALA A 212 -9.90 13.93 -0.10
CA ALA A 212 -10.29 12.82 -0.97
C ALA A 212 -11.74 12.96 -1.46
N THR A 213 -12.04 12.26 -2.54
CA THR A 213 -13.40 12.18 -3.12
C THR A 213 -13.76 10.73 -3.33
N TRP A 214 -14.93 10.33 -2.85
CA TRP A 214 -15.56 9.06 -3.17
C TRP A 214 -16.66 9.27 -4.21
N THR A 215 -16.86 8.28 -5.08
CA THR A 215 -17.98 8.24 -6.02
C THR A 215 -18.35 6.80 -6.38
N ASN A 216 -19.65 6.58 -6.62
CA ASN A 216 -20.19 5.34 -7.21
C ASN A 216 -20.74 5.56 -8.64
N GLY A 217 -20.36 6.69 -9.26
CA GLY A 217 -20.87 7.08 -10.58
C GLY A 217 -22.20 7.85 -10.55
N PHE A 218 -22.99 7.76 -9.48
CA PHE A 218 -24.26 8.49 -9.28
C PHE A 218 -24.13 9.56 -8.20
N GLU A 219 -23.44 9.23 -7.15
CA GLU A 219 -23.22 10.06 -5.98
C GLU A 219 -21.73 10.42 -5.86
N ARG A 220 -21.46 11.55 -5.23
CA ARG A 220 -20.12 12.04 -4.95
C ARG A 220 -20.07 12.64 -3.56
N VAL A 221 -19.11 12.19 -2.77
CA VAL A 221 -18.82 12.70 -1.43
C VAL A 221 -17.39 13.20 -1.37
N GLU A 222 -17.19 14.38 -0.80
CA GLU A 222 -15.86 14.99 -0.64
C GLU A 222 -15.51 15.11 0.84
N GLN A 223 -14.28 14.76 1.17
CA GLN A 223 -13.69 14.92 2.49
C GLN A 223 -12.44 15.79 2.38
N ARG A 224 -12.39 16.88 3.12
CA ARG A 224 -11.17 17.68 3.26
C ARG A 224 -10.14 16.94 4.11
N ALA A 225 -8.87 17.18 3.81
CA ALA A 225 -7.80 16.69 4.69
C ALA A 225 -7.91 17.32 6.09
N VAL A 226 -7.50 16.56 7.10
CA VAL A 226 -7.35 17.10 8.45
C VAL A 226 -6.09 17.97 8.48
N PRO A 227 -6.19 19.25 8.87
CA PRO A 227 -5.04 20.14 8.91
C PRO A 227 -4.06 19.72 10.01
N VAL A 228 -2.84 19.37 9.63
CA VAL A 228 -1.74 19.02 10.54
C VAL A 228 -0.41 19.51 9.97
N GLU A 229 0.59 19.66 10.81
CA GLU A 229 1.97 19.89 10.37
C GLU A 229 2.58 18.55 9.96
N ALA A 230 2.98 18.45 8.69
CA ALA A 230 3.55 17.22 8.16
C ALA A 230 5.04 17.13 8.46
N VAL A 231 5.45 16.03 9.07
CA VAL A 231 6.85 15.64 9.30
C VAL A 231 7.36 14.75 8.16
N ASP A 232 6.53 13.79 7.76
CA ASP A 232 6.85 12.80 6.74
C ASP A 232 5.58 12.35 6.01
N THR A 233 5.52 12.49 4.69
CA THR A 233 4.33 12.12 3.91
C THR A 233 4.34 10.65 3.43
N THR A 234 5.38 9.87 3.79
CA THR A 234 5.48 8.45 3.44
C THR A 234 4.34 7.67 4.08
N GLY A 235 3.69 6.81 3.29
CA GLY A 235 2.60 5.97 3.79
C GLY A 235 1.29 6.70 4.07
N ALA A 236 1.16 8.00 3.77
CA ALA A 236 -0.11 8.72 3.97
C ALA A 236 -1.26 8.13 3.14
N GLY A 237 -0.99 7.66 1.92
CA GLY A 237 -1.96 6.94 1.08
C GLY A 237 -2.34 5.60 1.71
N ASP A 238 -1.35 4.84 2.19
CA ASP A 238 -1.56 3.54 2.85
C ASP A 238 -2.41 3.71 4.12
N ALA A 239 -2.12 4.73 4.94
CA ALA A 239 -2.89 5.05 6.14
C ALA A 239 -4.32 5.49 5.80
N PHE A 240 -4.49 6.29 4.74
CA PHE A 240 -5.81 6.67 4.24
C PHE A 240 -6.61 5.45 3.81
N ALA A 241 -6.02 4.57 2.99
CA ALA A 241 -6.64 3.33 2.51
C ALA A 241 -7.07 2.46 3.70
N ALA A 242 -6.21 2.27 4.69
CA ALA A 242 -6.50 1.50 5.90
C ALA A 242 -7.68 2.10 6.69
N GLY A 243 -7.67 3.41 6.93
CA GLY A 243 -8.76 4.09 7.61
C GLY A 243 -10.08 3.98 6.86
N PHE A 244 -10.06 4.16 5.54
CA PHE A 244 -11.24 4.01 4.68
C PHE A 244 -11.79 2.58 4.76
N LEU A 245 -10.95 1.57 4.55
CA LEU A 245 -11.32 0.15 4.56
C LEU A 245 -11.86 -0.31 5.92
N SER A 246 -11.38 0.26 7.02
CA SER A 246 -11.86 -0.08 8.37
C SER A 246 -13.34 0.23 8.58
N ALA A 247 -13.90 1.19 7.83
CA ALA A 247 -15.29 1.62 7.89
C ALA A 247 -16.11 1.27 6.63
N TRP A 248 -15.47 0.79 5.55
CA TRP A 248 -16.11 0.34 4.33
C TRP A 248 -16.55 -1.14 4.45
N PRO A 249 -17.68 -1.54 3.85
CA PRO A 249 -18.60 -0.82 2.94
C PRO A 249 -19.71 -0.06 3.68
N GLY A 250 -19.41 0.68 4.72
CA GLY A 250 -20.34 1.57 5.39
C GLY A 250 -20.57 2.90 4.64
N PRO A 251 -21.26 3.89 5.27
CA PRO A 251 -21.49 5.19 4.66
C PRO A 251 -20.18 5.87 4.22
N PRO A 252 -20.11 6.40 2.98
CA PRO A 252 -18.87 6.93 2.41
C PRO A 252 -18.31 8.11 3.21
N GLU A 253 -19.16 8.94 3.83
CA GLU A 253 -18.74 10.04 4.70
C GLU A 253 -17.91 9.53 5.88
N ARG A 254 -18.38 8.44 6.52
CA ARG A 254 -17.69 7.81 7.65
C ARG A 254 -16.37 7.20 7.24
N ALA A 255 -16.36 6.48 6.10
CA ALA A 255 -15.16 5.84 5.59
C ALA A 255 -14.10 6.88 5.17
N LEU A 256 -14.50 7.94 4.46
CA LEU A 256 -13.63 9.05 4.09
C LEU A 256 -13.05 9.77 5.31
N ALA A 257 -13.87 10.04 6.32
CA ALA A 257 -13.42 10.69 7.55
C ALA A 257 -12.41 9.83 8.32
N ALA A 258 -12.62 8.49 8.38
CA ALA A 258 -11.68 7.56 8.99
C ALA A 258 -10.35 7.52 8.22
N GLY A 259 -10.39 7.50 6.87
CA GLY A 259 -9.21 7.62 6.02
C GLY A 259 -8.44 8.91 6.24
N ALA A 260 -9.13 10.06 6.21
CA ALA A 260 -8.50 11.36 6.43
C ALA A 260 -7.85 11.49 7.82
N LYS A 261 -8.47 10.89 8.85
CA LYS A 261 -7.91 10.87 10.20
C LYS A 261 -6.60 10.10 10.27
N LEU A 262 -6.56 8.86 9.75
CA LEU A 262 -5.33 8.05 9.79
C LEU A 262 -4.23 8.63 8.91
N ALA A 263 -4.57 9.19 7.74
CA ALA A 263 -3.59 9.90 6.92
C ALA A 263 -2.96 11.08 7.66
N ALA A 264 -3.76 11.83 8.42
CA ALA A 264 -3.25 12.92 9.25
C ALA A 264 -2.37 12.43 10.41
N GLU A 265 -2.68 11.29 11.03
CA GLU A 265 -1.80 10.67 12.03
C GLU A 265 -0.47 10.22 11.37
N ALA A 266 -0.52 9.62 10.18
CA ALA A 266 0.65 9.12 9.49
C ALA A 266 1.64 10.22 9.14
N VAL A 267 1.19 11.36 8.63
CA VAL A 267 2.11 12.42 8.21
C VAL A 267 2.80 13.14 9.38
N GLN A 268 2.40 12.90 10.63
CA GLN A 268 3.02 13.49 11.82
C GLN A 268 4.15 12.64 12.40
N VAL A 269 4.35 11.44 11.88
CA VAL A 269 5.42 10.52 12.33
C VAL A 269 6.32 10.13 11.16
N PRO A 270 7.62 9.90 11.40
CA PRO A 270 8.52 9.48 10.34
C PRO A 270 8.27 8.02 9.92
N GLY A 271 8.18 7.76 8.61
CA GLY A 271 8.03 6.41 8.04
C GLY A 271 6.60 6.05 7.67
N GLY A 272 6.41 4.87 7.06
CA GLY A 272 5.13 4.44 6.50
C GLY A 272 4.18 3.76 7.49
N ARG A 273 4.64 3.39 8.69
CA ARG A 273 3.86 2.60 9.68
C ARG A 273 3.57 3.39 10.95
N PRO A 274 2.48 3.05 11.67
CA PRO A 274 2.22 3.65 12.98
C PRO A 274 3.33 3.28 13.98
N HIS A 275 3.66 4.21 14.88
CA HIS A 275 4.48 3.90 16.04
C HIS A 275 3.56 3.39 17.15
N TYR A 276 3.91 2.25 17.74
CA TYR A 276 3.30 1.76 18.97
C TYR A 276 4.22 2.17 20.13
N ASP A 277 3.69 2.94 21.08
CA ASP A 277 4.37 3.32 22.33
C ASP A 277 4.60 2.10 23.23
#